data_293012f8ff9801154d736d6b72bb5b48
#
_entry.id   293012f8ff9801154d736d6b72bb5b48
#
_cell.length_a   1.000
_cell.length_b   1.000
_cell.length_c   1.000
_cell.angle_alpha   90.00
_cell.angle_beta   90.00
_cell.angle_gamma   90.00
#
_symmetry.space_group_name_H-M   'P 1'
#
loop_
_entity.id
_entity.type
_entity.pdbx_description
1 polymer ?
#
loop_
_entity_poly.entity_id
_entity_poly.type
_entity_poly.pdbx_seq_one_letter_code
_entity_poly.pdbx_strand_id
1 'polypeptide(L)'
;MDSVEVVGDTKLYNPWNPINKDIPDSEILRILSTYGIKDVPKDFALFKQAFIHRSYVDRPDGPNVQTNGEKLIVVPRPDDVMPLKLADNEELEHHGDGILQAITAEYLCLRYPGEGEGFWTSLRSNLVNNKMLGHLAEKIGMGKWLIVSRHVEDLCNGRRNLRILGSMLEAWIGALYRDLSVPNGGKDRGKAFSRAFDWIVSLFETHVDFAKLISQNTNYKDQLLKYYQATYHQPPKYKEVYVEGPLHNRTFTMGVLAPDGSIVEKAIARNKKVAEQEASRKALVKFGVIDASAPQREADE
;
A
#
# COMPACT_ATOMS: atom_id res chain seq x y z
N MET A 1 16.03 -13.04 7.33
CA MET A 1 16.72 -14.36 7.48
C MET A 1 16.92 -14.77 8.94
N ASP A 2 16.57 -13.96 9.91
CA ASP A 2 17.11 -14.11 11.29
C ASP A 2 16.14 -14.64 12.36
N SER A 3 15.06 -15.30 11.97
CA SER A 3 14.30 -16.22 12.84
C SER A 3 14.84 -17.65 12.78
N VAL A 4 15.97 -17.84 12.12
CA VAL A 4 16.65 -19.13 11.97
C VAL A 4 17.86 -19.13 12.88
N GLU A 5 17.79 -19.85 13.99
CA GLU A 5 18.96 -20.19 14.80
C GLU A 5 19.69 -21.38 14.20
N VAL A 6 21.01 -21.29 14.10
CA VAL A 6 21.87 -22.42 13.67
C VAL A 6 22.42 -23.08 14.92
N VAL A 7 22.02 -24.33 15.17
CA VAL A 7 22.52 -25.15 16.25
C VAL A 7 23.24 -26.34 15.63
N GLY A 8 24.58 -26.26 15.54
CA GLY A 8 25.40 -27.20 14.77
C GLY A 8 25.05 -27.11 13.28
N ASP A 9 24.75 -28.24 12.63
CA ASP A 9 24.32 -28.30 11.21
C ASP A 9 22.81 -28.13 11.02
N THR A 10 22.06 -27.85 12.10
CA THR A 10 20.60 -27.79 12.07
C THR A 10 20.13 -26.33 12.10
N LYS A 11 19.28 -25.96 11.19
CA LYS A 11 18.64 -24.65 11.12
C LYS A 11 17.25 -24.73 11.76
N LEU A 12 17.05 -23.95 12.82
CA LEU A 12 15.80 -23.88 13.57
C LEU A 12 15.01 -22.64 13.16
N TYR A 13 13.73 -22.78 12.90
CA TYR A 13 12.81 -21.69 12.64
C TYR A 13 11.82 -21.52 13.78
N ASN A 14 11.77 -20.31 14.35
CA ASN A 14 10.87 -19.97 15.44
C ASN A 14 9.82 -18.93 14.97
N PRO A 15 8.65 -19.36 14.49
CA PRO A 15 7.57 -18.45 14.10
C PRO A 15 6.73 -17.93 15.27
N TRP A 16 6.84 -18.55 16.45
CA TRP A 16 5.91 -18.38 17.57
C TRP A 16 5.91 -16.97 18.12
N ASN A 17 4.77 -16.27 17.99
CA ASN A 17 4.60 -14.91 18.48
C ASN A 17 3.49 -14.87 19.54
N PRO A 18 3.84 -14.69 20.82
CA PRO A 18 2.88 -14.70 21.94
C PRO A 18 1.93 -13.48 21.93
N ILE A 19 2.21 -12.46 21.13
CA ILE A 19 1.35 -11.26 21.00
C ILE A 19 0.14 -11.54 20.10
N ASN A 20 0.22 -12.56 19.24
CA ASN A 20 -0.86 -12.92 18.32
C ASN A 20 -2.15 -13.29 19.06
N LYS A 21 -3.24 -12.71 18.58
CA LYS A 21 -4.60 -13.05 19.03
C LYS A 21 -5.59 -12.82 17.91
N ASP A 22 -6.61 -13.66 17.85
CA ASP A 22 -7.70 -13.46 16.88
C ASP A 22 -8.49 -12.18 17.21
N ILE A 23 -8.92 -11.48 16.17
CA ILE A 23 -9.85 -10.37 16.32
C ILE A 23 -11.21 -10.91 16.83
N PRO A 24 -11.80 -10.34 17.89
CA PRO A 24 -13.11 -10.75 18.36
C PRO A 24 -14.22 -10.29 17.43
N ASP A 25 -15.31 -11.05 17.35
CA ASP A 25 -16.46 -10.73 16.49
C ASP A 25 -17.06 -9.36 16.79
N SER A 26 -17.06 -8.96 18.07
CA SER A 26 -17.50 -7.61 18.48
C SER A 26 -16.68 -6.48 17.86
N GLU A 27 -15.40 -6.69 17.66
CA GLU A 27 -14.54 -5.68 17.04
C GLU A 27 -14.72 -5.66 15.51
N ILE A 28 -14.98 -6.81 14.89
CA ILE A 28 -15.38 -6.88 13.48
C ILE A 28 -16.67 -6.08 13.26
N LEU A 29 -17.69 -6.30 14.09
CA LEU A 29 -18.95 -5.56 14.06
C LEU A 29 -18.74 -4.06 14.26
N ARG A 30 -17.86 -3.68 15.19
CA ARG A 30 -17.53 -2.27 15.44
C ARG A 30 -16.94 -1.61 14.19
N ILE A 31 -15.94 -2.24 13.57
CA ILE A 31 -15.28 -1.71 12.38
C ILE A 31 -16.28 -1.59 11.22
N LEU A 32 -17.11 -2.59 11.00
CA LEU A 32 -18.12 -2.57 9.94
C LEU A 32 -19.16 -1.47 10.17
N SER A 33 -19.71 -1.40 11.38
CA SER A 33 -20.78 -0.46 11.72
C SER A 33 -20.33 0.99 11.76
N THR A 34 -19.07 1.25 12.13
CA THR A 34 -18.51 2.61 12.15
C THR A 34 -18.58 3.28 10.76
N TYR A 35 -18.47 2.51 9.70
CA TYR A 35 -18.51 3.00 8.31
C TYR A 35 -19.76 2.53 7.53
N GLY A 36 -20.87 2.27 8.25
CA GLY A 36 -22.18 2.13 7.66
C GLY A 36 -22.71 0.72 7.46
N ILE A 37 -21.92 -0.36 7.69
CA ILE A 37 -22.39 -1.74 7.59
C ILE A 37 -22.88 -2.21 8.96
N LYS A 38 -24.20 -2.26 9.13
CA LYS A 38 -24.85 -2.64 10.40
C LYS A 38 -25.28 -4.11 10.46
N ASP A 39 -25.25 -4.81 9.33
CA ASP A 39 -25.61 -6.23 9.28
C ASP A 39 -24.54 -7.09 9.93
N VAL A 40 -24.98 -8.17 10.53
CA VAL A 40 -24.07 -9.19 11.06
C VAL A 40 -23.43 -9.94 9.88
N PRO A 41 -22.11 -10.08 9.86
CA PRO A 41 -21.43 -10.90 8.85
C PRO A 41 -21.99 -12.32 8.80
N LYS A 42 -22.04 -12.89 7.61
CA LYS A 42 -22.43 -14.28 7.40
C LYS A 42 -21.29 -15.23 7.71
N ASP A 43 -20.06 -14.74 7.46
CA ASP A 43 -18.85 -15.50 7.71
C ASP A 43 -17.78 -14.64 8.40
N PHE A 44 -17.72 -14.71 9.73
CA PHE A 44 -16.68 -14.06 10.51
C PHE A 44 -15.28 -14.61 10.23
N ALA A 45 -15.17 -15.85 9.73
CA ALA A 45 -13.86 -16.44 9.43
C ALA A 45 -13.15 -15.72 8.31
N LEU A 46 -13.87 -15.21 7.29
CA LEU A 46 -13.29 -14.37 6.24
C LEU A 46 -12.63 -13.13 6.81
N PHE A 47 -13.30 -12.44 7.73
CA PHE A 47 -12.75 -11.23 8.35
C PHE A 47 -11.54 -11.55 9.25
N LYS A 48 -11.56 -12.69 9.96
CA LYS A 48 -10.41 -13.13 10.77
C LYS A 48 -9.22 -13.49 9.89
N GLN A 49 -9.47 -14.12 8.74
CA GLN A 49 -8.43 -14.46 7.77
C GLN A 49 -7.71 -13.22 7.22
N ALA A 50 -8.39 -12.08 7.05
CA ALA A 50 -7.79 -10.82 6.58
C ALA A 50 -6.62 -10.35 7.45
N PHE A 51 -6.56 -10.76 8.72
CA PHE A 51 -5.49 -10.41 9.66
C PHE A 51 -4.32 -11.38 9.66
N ILE A 52 -4.35 -12.47 8.91
CA ILE A 52 -3.32 -13.51 8.94
C ILE A 52 -2.29 -13.24 7.85
N HIS A 53 -1.12 -12.75 8.27
CA HIS A 53 0.00 -12.56 7.36
C HIS A 53 0.64 -13.91 7.02
N ARG A 54 1.11 -14.08 5.78
CA ARG A 54 1.73 -15.30 5.25
C ARG A 54 2.87 -15.86 6.11
N SER A 55 3.50 -15.04 6.95
CA SER A 55 4.58 -15.49 7.84
C SER A 55 4.10 -16.38 8.99
N TYR A 56 2.80 -16.45 9.25
CA TYR A 56 2.22 -17.23 10.35
C TYR A 56 1.31 -18.38 9.87
N VAL A 57 1.65 -18.95 8.73
CA VAL A 57 0.90 -20.06 8.13
C VAL A 57 1.76 -21.32 8.13
N ASP A 58 1.12 -22.44 8.43
CA ASP A 58 1.71 -23.77 8.28
C ASP A 58 1.70 -24.17 6.81
N ARG A 59 2.86 -24.15 6.19
CA ARG A 59 3.03 -24.49 4.76
C ARG A 59 3.98 -25.66 4.66
N PRO A 60 3.55 -26.80 4.07
CA PRO A 60 4.41 -27.96 3.84
C PRO A 60 5.66 -27.60 3.03
N ASP A 61 5.50 -26.66 2.09
CA ASP A 61 6.55 -26.18 1.17
C ASP A 61 6.99 -24.73 1.48
N GLY A 62 6.59 -24.21 2.63
CA GLY A 62 6.74 -22.80 3.01
C GLY A 62 8.11 -22.47 3.62
N PRO A 63 8.16 -21.64 4.66
CA PRO A 63 9.42 -21.18 5.27
C PRO A 63 10.29 -22.31 5.83
N ASN A 64 9.76 -23.54 5.90
CA ASN A 64 10.46 -24.74 6.31
C ASN A 64 11.36 -25.33 5.21
N VAL A 65 11.32 -24.81 3.99
CA VAL A 65 12.19 -25.24 2.88
C VAL A 65 13.02 -24.04 2.44
N GLN A 66 14.33 -24.16 2.55
CA GLN A 66 15.25 -23.19 1.98
C GLN A 66 15.31 -23.33 0.46
N THR A 67 15.73 -22.29 -0.24
CA THR A 67 15.96 -22.28 -1.70
C THR A 67 16.93 -23.35 -2.18
N ASN A 68 17.73 -23.95 -1.28
CA ASN A 68 18.64 -25.06 -1.55
C ASN A 68 18.07 -26.44 -1.20
N GLY A 69 16.80 -26.54 -0.80
CA GLY A 69 16.15 -27.80 -0.43
C GLY A 69 16.41 -28.26 1.02
N GLU A 70 17.15 -27.50 1.80
CA GLU A 70 17.36 -27.82 3.24
C GLU A 70 16.08 -27.55 4.03
N LYS A 71 15.63 -28.51 4.83
CA LYS A 71 14.48 -28.34 5.72
C LYS A 71 14.88 -27.54 6.96
N LEU A 72 14.07 -26.51 7.23
CA LEU A 72 14.09 -25.84 8.52
C LEU A 72 13.29 -26.67 9.54
N ILE A 73 13.83 -26.88 10.72
CA ILE A 73 13.08 -27.50 11.82
C ILE A 73 12.34 -26.40 12.56
N VAL A 74 11.02 -26.49 12.59
CA VAL A 74 10.19 -25.58 13.38
C VAL A 74 10.36 -25.92 14.86
N VAL A 75 10.69 -24.92 15.66
CA VAL A 75 10.79 -25.05 17.13
C VAL A 75 9.43 -25.52 17.69
N PRO A 76 9.38 -26.42 18.68
CA PRO A 76 8.14 -26.83 19.31
C PRO A 76 7.31 -25.62 19.77
N ARG A 77 6.01 -25.69 19.55
CA ARG A 77 5.09 -24.62 19.95
C ARG A 77 4.99 -24.53 21.47
N PRO A 78 5.17 -23.33 22.06
CA PRO A 78 4.83 -23.09 23.46
C PRO A 78 3.33 -23.27 23.70
N ASP A 79 2.93 -23.80 24.87
CA ASP A 79 1.54 -24.13 25.16
C ASP A 79 0.57 -22.94 25.12
N ASP A 80 1.06 -21.75 25.50
CA ASP A 80 0.32 -20.49 25.56
C ASP A 80 0.30 -19.67 24.26
N VAL A 81 0.92 -20.19 23.19
CA VAL A 81 1.01 -19.49 21.90
C VAL A 81 0.04 -20.08 20.89
N MET A 82 -0.60 -19.20 20.14
CA MET A 82 -1.51 -19.55 19.05
C MET A 82 -0.84 -20.50 18.03
N PRO A 83 -1.53 -21.56 17.55
CA PRO A 83 -1.01 -22.41 16.49
C PRO A 83 -0.91 -21.62 15.17
N LEU A 84 -0.02 -22.09 14.27
CA LEU A 84 0.04 -21.59 12.90
C LEU A 84 -1.33 -21.77 12.23
N LYS A 85 -1.66 -20.85 11.35
CA LYS A 85 -2.94 -20.85 10.62
C LYS A 85 -2.80 -21.69 9.35
N LEU A 86 -3.94 -22.10 8.78
CA LEU A 86 -3.99 -22.91 7.56
C LEU A 86 -3.95 -22.05 6.28
N ALA A 87 -4.40 -20.80 6.35
CA ALA A 87 -4.46 -19.89 5.21
C ALA A 87 -4.07 -18.49 5.64
N ASP A 88 -3.42 -17.76 4.75
CA ASP A 88 -3.10 -16.34 4.88
C ASP A 88 -4.16 -15.45 4.21
N ASN A 89 -3.87 -14.16 4.15
CA ASN A 89 -4.73 -13.14 3.59
C ASN A 89 -4.44 -12.79 2.12
N GLU A 90 -3.44 -13.41 1.46
CA GLU A 90 -2.99 -12.99 0.11
C GLU A 90 -4.11 -13.08 -0.95
N GLU A 91 -4.96 -14.11 -0.89
CA GLU A 91 -6.11 -14.24 -1.82
C GLU A 91 -7.17 -13.16 -1.59
N LEU A 92 -7.43 -12.81 -0.33
CA LEU A 92 -8.35 -11.73 0.02
C LEU A 92 -7.77 -10.37 -0.35
N GLU A 93 -6.48 -10.15 -0.13
CA GLU A 93 -5.73 -8.94 -0.50
C GLU A 93 -5.84 -8.69 -2.01
N HIS A 94 -5.51 -9.69 -2.83
CA HIS A 94 -5.59 -9.58 -4.29
C HIS A 94 -7.00 -9.22 -4.77
N HIS A 95 -8.02 -9.86 -4.19
CA HIS A 95 -9.40 -9.57 -4.54
C HIS A 95 -9.84 -8.17 -4.07
N GLY A 96 -9.46 -7.79 -2.86
CA GLY A 96 -9.78 -6.51 -2.25
C GLY A 96 -9.12 -5.33 -2.97
N ASP A 97 -7.86 -5.48 -3.42
CA ASP A 97 -7.20 -4.46 -4.24
C ASP A 97 -8.02 -4.16 -5.51
N GLY A 98 -8.44 -5.18 -6.25
CA GLY A 98 -9.27 -4.98 -7.44
C GLY A 98 -10.58 -4.23 -7.16
N ILE A 99 -11.27 -4.56 -6.07
CA ILE A 99 -12.50 -3.87 -5.64
C ILE A 99 -12.20 -2.43 -5.22
N LEU A 100 -11.16 -2.21 -4.41
CA LEU A 100 -10.74 -0.89 -3.96
C LEU A 100 -10.38 0.03 -5.13
N GLN A 101 -9.62 -0.47 -6.11
CA GLN A 101 -9.23 0.30 -7.31
C GLN A 101 -10.47 0.75 -8.10
N ALA A 102 -11.44 -0.14 -8.32
CA ALA A 102 -12.67 0.17 -9.06
C ALA A 102 -13.53 1.20 -8.31
N ILE A 103 -13.74 1.00 -7.01
CA ILE A 103 -14.52 1.91 -6.16
C ILE A 103 -13.86 3.29 -6.09
N THR A 104 -12.55 3.34 -5.89
CA THR A 104 -11.83 4.62 -5.80
C THR A 104 -11.90 5.40 -7.12
N ALA A 105 -11.81 4.70 -8.27
CA ALA A 105 -11.93 5.35 -9.57
C ALA A 105 -13.32 5.99 -9.75
N GLU A 106 -14.40 5.26 -9.47
CA GLU A 106 -15.76 5.78 -9.54
C GLU A 106 -15.99 6.93 -8.56
N TYR A 107 -15.58 6.76 -7.30
CA TYR A 107 -15.70 7.79 -6.27
C TYR A 107 -15.04 9.12 -6.69
N LEU A 108 -13.83 9.07 -7.25
CA LEU A 108 -13.11 10.28 -7.67
C LEU A 108 -13.79 10.98 -8.85
N CYS A 109 -14.32 10.22 -9.81
CA CYS A 109 -15.09 10.79 -10.92
C CYS A 109 -16.37 11.49 -10.43
N LEU A 110 -17.06 10.91 -9.43
CA LEU A 110 -18.27 11.50 -8.84
C LEU A 110 -17.96 12.74 -7.98
N ARG A 111 -16.86 12.68 -7.20
CA ARG A 111 -16.48 13.77 -6.30
C ARG A 111 -15.92 15.00 -7.02
N TYR A 112 -15.20 14.79 -8.11
CA TYR A 112 -14.50 15.83 -8.87
C TYR A 112 -14.92 15.78 -10.36
N PRO A 113 -16.19 16.08 -10.69
CA PRO A 113 -16.65 16.08 -12.06
C PRO A 113 -15.95 17.18 -12.86
N GLY A 114 -15.59 16.89 -14.12
CA GLY A 114 -14.95 17.85 -15.01
C GLY A 114 -13.42 17.92 -14.91
N GLU A 115 -12.81 17.24 -13.94
CA GLU A 115 -11.36 17.07 -13.91
C GLU A 115 -10.89 16.09 -14.99
N GLY A 116 -9.61 16.20 -15.38
CA GLY A 116 -9.04 15.31 -16.42
C GLY A 116 -8.52 13.98 -15.84
N GLU A 117 -8.32 13.01 -16.73
CA GLU A 117 -7.81 11.66 -16.40
C GLU A 117 -6.53 11.69 -15.55
N GLY A 118 -5.61 12.61 -15.85
CA GLY A 118 -4.36 12.74 -15.08
C GLY A 118 -4.58 13.14 -13.61
N PHE A 119 -5.61 13.95 -13.32
CA PHE A 119 -5.99 14.32 -11.96
C PHE A 119 -6.51 13.10 -11.18
N TRP A 120 -7.50 12.39 -11.76
CA TRP A 120 -8.07 11.20 -11.10
C TRP A 120 -7.04 10.09 -10.90
N THR A 121 -6.18 9.84 -11.90
CA THR A 121 -5.12 8.82 -11.81
C THR A 121 -4.10 9.16 -10.73
N SER A 122 -3.67 10.42 -10.63
CA SER A 122 -2.75 10.87 -9.60
C SER A 122 -3.37 10.76 -8.20
N LEU A 123 -4.60 11.24 -8.04
CA LEU A 123 -5.30 11.23 -6.75
C LEU A 123 -5.62 9.80 -6.31
N ARG A 124 -6.05 8.92 -7.23
CA ARG A 124 -6.24 7.49 -6.95
C ARG A 124 -4.95 6.84 -6.48
N SER A 125 -3.83 7.05 -7.18
CA SER A 125 -2.53 6.50 -6.77
C SER A 125 -2.13 6.92 -5.35
N ASN A 126 -2.47 8.15 -4.96
CA ASN A 126 -2.20 8.64 -3.61
C ASN A 126 -3.14 8.05 -2.55
N LEU A 127 -4.38 7.70 -2.92
CA LEU A 127 -5.37 7.10 -2.00
C LEU A 127 -5.13 5.61 -1.76
N VAL A 128 -4.74 4.86 -2.79
CA VAL A 128 -4.66 3.39 -2.73
C VAL A 128 -3.24 2.85 -2.62
N ASN A 129 -2.26 3.70 -2.34
CA ASN A 129 -0.92 3.18 -2.05
C ASN A 129 -0.83 2.60 -0.64
N ASN A 130 0.10 1.66 -0.45
CA ASN A 130 0.29 0.96 0.82
C ASN A 130 0.52 1.89 2.02
N LYS A 131 1.16 3.05 1.84
CA LYS A 131 1.39 4.02 2.92
C LYS A 131 0.06 4.63 3.40
N MET A 132 -0.77 5.09 2.48
CA MET A 132 -2.09 5.65 2.81
C MET A 132 -3.01 4.58 3.41
N LEU A 133 -3.10 3.41 2.79
CA LEU A 133 -3.92 2.30 3.30
C LEU A 133 -3.44 1.85 4.67
N GLY A 134 -2.13 1.80 4.90
CA GLY A 134 -1.55 1.50 6.21
C GLY A 134 -1.95 2.52 7.27
N HIS A 135 -1.90 3.80 6.96
CA HIS A 135 -2.38 4.85 7.87
C HIS A 135 -3.88 4.75 8.15
N LEU A 136 -4.70 4.41 7.15
CA LEU A 136 -6.13 4.16 7.37
C LEU A 136 -6.34 2.97 8.31
N ALA A 137 -5.61 1.87 8.11
CA ALA A 137 -5.66 0.72 8.99
C ALA A 137 -5.24 1.05 10.44
N GLU A 138 -4.22 1.91 10.62
CA GLU A 138 -3.84 2.44 11.94
C GLU A 138 -4.97 3.25 12.57
N LYS A 139 -5.60 4.17 11.82
CA LYS A 139 -6.73 5.00 12.29
C LYS A 139 -7.91 4.17 12.75
N ILE A 140 -8.20 3.07 12.08
CA ILE A 140 -9.26 2.12 12.47
C ILE A 140 -8.85 1.29 13.71
N GLY A 141 -7.54 1.20 14.00
CA GLY A 141 -6.99 0.40 15.10
C GLY A 141 -6.86 -1.09 14.78
N MET A 142 -6.66 -1.43 13.49
CA MET A 142 -6.59 -2.82 13.03
C MET A 142 -5.27 -3.50 13.39
N GLY A 143 -4.15 -2.78 13.42
CA GLY A 143 -2.80 -3.33 13.59
C GLY A 143 -2.63 -4.22 14.83
N LYS A 144 -3.36 -3.94 15.93
CA LYS A 144 -3.31 -4.75 17.17
C LYS A 144 -3.80 -6.20 17.00
N TRP A 145 -4.52 -6.49 15.92
CA TRP A 145 -5.07 -7.82 15.61
C TRP A 145 -4.30 -8.57 14.53
N LEU A 146 -3.27 -7.93 13.94
CA LEU A 146 -2.45 -8.56 12.93
C LEU A 146 -1.74 -9.79 13.50
N ILE A 147 -1.82 -10.91 12.77
CA ILE A 147 -1.18 -12.19 13.13
C ILE A 147 0.05 -12.37 12.25
N VAL A 148 1.22 -12.29 12.85
CA VAL A 148 2.53 -12.34 12.17
C VAL A 148 3.50 -13.24 12.93
N SER A 149 4.54 -13.74 12.26
CA SER A 149 5.63 -14.44 12.93
C SER A 149 6.43 -13.50 13.84
N ARG A 150 7.12 -14.08 14.80
CA ARG A 150 8.02 -13.35 15.70
C ARG A 150 9.06 -12.53 14.94
N HIS A 151 9.63 -13.09 13.88
CA HIS A 151 10.57 -12.37 13.03
C HIS A 151 9.96 -11.09 12.43
N VAL A 152 8.75 -11.18 11.85
CA VAL A 152 8.06 -10.02 11.26
C VAL A 152 7.71 -8.99 12.32
N GLU A 153 7.33 -9.43 13.52
CA GLU A 153 7.06 -8.54 14.66
C GLU A 153 8.31 -7.75 15.07
N ASP A 154 9.42 -8.46 15.35
CA ASP A 154 10.59 -7.89 16.00
C ASP A 154 11.50 -7.12 15.02
N LEU A 155 11.67 -7.60 13.79
CA LEU A 155 12.63 -7.06 12.82
C LEU A 155 12.00 -6.24 11.70
N CYS A 156 10.74 -6.51 11.34
CA CYS A 156 10.05 -5.79 10.29
C CYS A 156 9.05 -4.77 10.83
N ASN A 157 9.00 -4.54 12.14
CA ASN A 157 8.04 -3.67 12.82
C ASN A 157 6.58 -4.03 12.47
N GLY A 158 6.26 -5.34 12.41
CA GLY A 158 5.09 -5.94 11.77
C GLY A 158 3.77 -5.18 11.97
N ARG A 159 3.36 -4.95 13.23
CA ARG A 159 2.09 -4.26 13.55
C ARG A 159 2.08 -2.76 13.27
N ARG A 160 3.20 -2.15 12.93
CA ARG A 160 3.37 -0.74 12.55
C ARG A 160 3.92 -0.56 11.14
N ASN A 161 4.17 -1.65 10.44
CA ASN A 161 4.62 -1.61 9.05
C ASN A 161 3.44 -1.24 8.14
N LEU A 162 3.48 -0.04 7.59
CA LEU A 162 2.39 0.51 6.77
C LEU A 162 2.09 -0.36 5.54
N ARG A 163 3.09 -1.02 4.97
CA ARG A 163 2.88 -1.93 3.84
C ARG A 163 2.06 -3.15 4.26
N ILE A 164 2.41 -3.78 5.38
CA ILE A 164 1.68 -4.94 5.90
C ILE A 164 0.26 -4.54 6.32
N LEU A 165 0.12 -3.37 6.95
CA LEU A 165 -1.18 -2.84 7.33
C LEU A 165 -2.05 -2.47 6.11
N GLY A 166 -1.43 -1.97 5.03
CA GLY A 166 -2.12 -1.70 3.77
C GLY A 166 -2.67 -2.98 3.15
N SER A 167 -1.83 -4.01 2.98
CA SER A 167 -2.24 -5.33 2.50
C SER A 167 -3.36 -5.96 3.35
N MET A 168 -3.27 -5.80 4.66
CA MET A 168 -4.34 -6.25 5.58
C MET A 168 -5.66 -5.50 5.35
N LEU A 169 -5.64 -4.19 5.09
CA LEU A 169 -6.84 -3.43 4.78
C LEU A 169 -7.45 -3.83 3.43
N GLU A 170 -6.63 -4.09 2.41
CA GLU A 170 -7.07 -4.65 1.14
C GLU A 170 -7.73 -6.02 1.36
N ALA A 171 -7.10 -6.90 2.15
CA ALA A 171 -7.68 -8.20 2.51
C ALA A 171 -9.02 -8.06 3.26
N TRP A 172 -9.14 -7.08 4.14
CA TRP A 172 -10.41 -6.77 4.81
C TRP A 172 -11.50 -6.35 3.82
N ILE A 173 -11.17 -5.52 2.83
CA ILE A 173 -12.10 -5.12 1.76
C ILE A 173 -12.52 -6.34 0.93
N GLY A 174 -11.58 -7.24 0.64
CA GLY A 174 -11.88 -8.51 -0.03
C GLY A 174 -12.83 -9.39 0.77
N ALA A 175 -12.63 -9.50 2.08
CA ALA A 175 -13.51 -10.23 3.00
C ALA A 175 -14.91 -9.60 3.04
N LEU A 176 -14.98 -8.27 3.19
CA LEU A 176 -16.24 -7.53 3.17
C LEU A 176 -17.04 -7.76 1.89
N TYR A 177 -16.40 -7.61 0.74
CA TYR A 177 -17.08 -7.82 -0.54
C TYR A 177 -17.55 -9.26 -0.70
N ARG A 178 -16.74 -10.26 -0.31
CA ARG A 178 -17.11 -11.69 -0.38
C ARG A 178 -18.30 -11.98 0.54
N ASP A 179 -18.28 -11.53 1.77
CA ASP A 179 -19.38 -11.72 2.72
C ASP A 179 -20.68 -11.10 2.21
N LEU A 180 -20.63 -9.89 1.67
CA LEU A 180 -21.77 -9.21 1.07
C LEU A 180 -22.31 -9.90 -0.20
N SER A 181 -21.44 -10.60 -0.95
CA SER A 181 -21.78 -11.25 -2.22
C SER A 181 -22.46 -12.61 -2.08
N VAL A 182 -22.31 -13.27 -0.92
CA VAL A 182 -22.73 -14.67 -0.69
C VAL A 182 -24.26 -14.91 -0.68
N PRO A 183 -25.16 -13.95 -0.37
CA PRO A 183 -26.59 -14.21 -0.44
C PRO A 183 -27.00 -14.66 -1.85
N ASN A 184 -27.85 -15.67 -1.93
CA ASN A 184 -28.42 -16.24 -3.17
C ASN A 184 -27.39 -16.80 -4.17
N GLY A 185 -26.33 -17.46 -3.68
CA GLY A 185 -25.37 -18.14 -4.53
C GLY A 185 -24.49 -17.17 -5.34
N GLY A 186 -24.14 -16.02 -4.78
CA GLY A 186 -23.25 -15.03 -5.41
C GLY A 186 -23.91 -14.16 -6.47
N LYS A 187 -25.24 -14.09 -6.51
CA LYS A 187 -26.00 -13.31 -7.51
C LYS A 187 -26.15 -11.83 -7.15
N ASP A 188 -25.85 -11.43 -5.92
CA ASP A 188 -26.01 -10.04 -5.44
C ASP A 188 -24.73 -9.18 -5.51
N ARG A 189 -23.84 -9.47 -6.47
CA ARG A 189 -22.56 -8.75 -6.63
C ARG A 189 -22.73 -7.22 -6.78
N GLY A 190 -23.79 -6.79 -7.45
CA GLY A 190 -24.07 -5.35 -7.61
C GLY A 190 -24.38 -4.67 -6.27
N LYS A 191 -25.20 -5.29 -5.43
CA LYS A 191 -25.48 -4.78 -4.08
C LYS A 191 -24.24 -4.84 -3.18
N ALA A 192 -23.47 -5.92 -3.28
CA ALA A 192 -22.22 -6.05 -2.55
C ALA A 192 -21.23 -4.93 -2.92
N PHE A 193 -21.11 -4.60 -4.21
CA PHE A 193 -20.28 -3.51 -4.70
C PHE A 193 -20.76 -2.16 -4.15
N SER A 194 -22.06 -1.87 -4.26
CA SER A 194 -22.63 -0.61 -3.72
C SER A 194 -22.37 -0.45 -2.22
N ARG A 195 -22.54 -1.51 -1.43
CA ARG A 195 -22.30 -1.45 0.01
C ARG A 195 -20.82 -1.36 0.37
N ALA A 196 -19.96 -2.05 -0.38
CA ALA A 196 -18.51 -1.89 -0.22
C ALA A 196 -18.06 -0.47 -0.61
N PHE A 197 -18.67 0.11 -1.67
CA PHE A 197 -18.47 1.50 -2.05
C PHE A 197 -18.81 2.45 -0.91
N ASP A 198 -20.00 2.32 -0.32
CA ASP A 198 -20.43 3.18 0.80
C ASP A 198 -19.47 3.08 2.00
N TRP A 199 -19.00 1.88 2.33
CA TRP A 199 -18.07 1.64 3.44
C TRP A 199 -16.71 2.29 3.16
N ILE A 200 -16.13 2.09 1.96
CA ILE A 200 -14.82 2.63 1.57
C ILE A 200 -14.89 4.16 1.48
N VAL A 201 -15.94 4.71 0.89
CA VAL A 201 -16.13 6.17 0.79
C VAL A 201 -16.27 6.77 2.19
N SER A 202 -17.06 6.15 3.07
CA SER A 202 -17.19 6.61 4.47
C SER A 202 -15.84 6.60 5.20
N LEU A 203 -15.00 5.59 4.97
CA LEU A 203 -13.65 5.53 5.51
C LEU A 203 -12.78 6.69 5.00
N PHE A 204 -12.78 6.95 3.68
CA PHE A 204 -12.02 8.03 3.09
C PHE A 204 -12.49 9.40 3.59
N GLU A 205 -13.79 9.68 3.55
CA GLU A 205 -14.35 10.96 3.99
C GLU A 205 -14.09 11.24 5.47
N THR A 206 -13.99 10.19 6.29
CA THR A 206 -13.72 10.33 7.73
C THR A 206 -12.25 10.62 8.02
N HIS A 207 -11.32 10.07 7.25
CA HIS A 207 -9.91 10.06 7.65
C HIS A 207 -8.96 10.73 6.68
N VAL A 208 -9.38 11.03 5.45
CA VAL A 208 -8.52 11.65 4.42
C VAL A 208 -8.78 13.15 4.32
N ASP A 209 -7.73 13.92 4.51
CA ASP A 209 -7.74 15.35 4.17
C ASP A 209 -7.46 15.52 2.67
N PHE A 210 -8.53 15.58 1.88
CA PHE A 210 -8.46 15.72 0.42
C PHE A 210 -7.82 17.03 -0.02
N ALA A 211 -8.02 18.13 0.70
CA ALA A 211 -7.39 19.40 0.36
C ALA A 211 -5.87 19.30 0.48
N LYS A 212 -5.38 18.69 1.56
CA LYS A 212 -3.96 18.41 1.75
C LYS A 212 -3.43 17.42 0.70
N LEU A 213 -4.17 16.34 0.41
CA LEU A 213 -3.76 15.34 -0.57
C LEU A 213 -3.63 15.91 -1.99
N ILE A 214 -4.54 16.79 -2.39
CA ILE A 214 -4.51 17.49 -3.68
C ILE A 214 -3.37 18.51 -3.71
N SER A 215 -3.19 19.28 -2.64
CA SER A 215 -2.10 20.28 -2.58
C SER A 215 -0.70 19.65 -2.57
N GLN A 216 -0.59 18.41 -2.09
CA GLN A 216 0.64 17.62 -2.09
C GLN A 216 0.88 16.82 -3.38
N ASN A 217 0.22 17.19 -4.49
CA ASN A 217 0.46 16.53 -5.77
C ASN A 217 1.93 16.72 -6.20
N THR A 218 2.74 15.70 -5.94
CA THR A 218 4.17 15.67 -6.25
C THR A 218 4.49 15.12 -7.63
N ASN A 219 3.49 15.01 -8.53
CA ASN A 219 3.73 14.60 -9.91
C ASN A 219 4.21 15.81 -10.75
N TYR A 220 5.37 16.30 -10.44
CA TYR A 220 5.96 17.47 -11.10
C TYR A 220 6.28 17.26 -12.58
N LYS A 221 6.51 16.00 -13.00
CA LYS A 221 6.71 15.68 -14.42
C LYS A 221 5.44 15.94 -15.23
N ASP A 222 4.27 15.56 -14.72
CA ASP A 222 2.99 15.81 -15.38
C ASP A 222 2.65 17.30 -15.40
N GLN A 223 2.88 18.01 -14.29
CA GLN A 223 2.68 19.45 -14.22
C GLN A 223 3.60 20.19 -15.22
N LEU A 224 4.86 19.77 -15.29
CA LEU A 224 5.82 20.35 -16.26
C LEU A 224 5.42 20.01 -17.71
N LEU A 225 4.91 18.81 -17.96
CA LEU A 225 4.41 18.44 -19.29
C LEU A 225 3.27 19.36 -19.72
N LYS A 226 2.28 19.58 -18.85
CA LYS A 226 1.16 20.52 -19.11
C LYS A 226 1.66 21.94 -19.38
N TYR A 227 2.59 22.42 -18.57
CA TYR A 227 3.20 23.73 -18.77
C TYR A 227 3.95 23.83 -20.11
N TYR A 228 4.77 22.83 -20.46
CA TYR A 228 5.51 22.82 -21.72
C TYR A 228 4.60 22.72 -22.94
N GLN A 229 3.54 21.90 -22.89
CA GLN A 229 2.56 21.80 -23.94
C GLN A 229 1.80 23.13 -24.15
N ALA A 230 1.40 23.78 -23.07
CA ALA A 230 0.70 25.06 -23.13
C ALA A 230 1.61 26.21 -23.63
N THR A 231 2.87 26.25 -23.21
CA THR A 231 3.78 27.37 -23.45
C THR A 231 4.62 27.18 -24.71
N TYR A 232 5.10 25.94 -24.94
CA TYR A 232 6.07 25.66 -25.99
C TYR A 232 5.53 24.69 -27.07
N HIS A 233 4.31 24.17 -26.91
CA HIS A 233 3.66 23.19 -27.82
C HIS A 233 4.49 21.91 -28.05
N GLN A 234 5.34 21.52 -27.10
CA GLN A 234 6.15 20.32 -27.13
C GLN A 234 6.36 19.75 -25.72
N PRO A 235 6.62 18.43 -25.59
CA PRO A 235 6.89 17.84 -24.28
C PRO A 235 8.27 18.23 -23.76
N PRO A 236 8.46 18.28 -22.41
CA PRO A 236 9.76 18.48 -21.80
C PRO A 236 10.68 17.29 -22.11
N LYS A 237 11.95 17.57 -22.37
CA LYS A 237 13.00 16.55 -22.53
C LYS A 237 13.90 16.52 -21.30
N TYR A 238 14.36 15.32 -20.97
CA TYR A 238 15.28 15.11 -19.86
C TYR A 238 16.63 14.61 -20.38
N LYS A 239 17.70 15.06 -19.73
CA LYS A 239 19.07 14.64 -20.05
C LYS A 239 19.74 14.12 -18.80
N GLU A 240 20.36 12.94 -18.89
CA GLU A 240 21.31 12.50 -17.89
C GLU A 240 22.58 13.35 -18.00
N VAL A 241 22.84 14.12 -16.95
CA VAL A 241 23.98 15.06 -16.91
C VAL A 241 25.20 14.36 -16.36
N TYR A 242 25.00 13.56 -15.28
CA TYR A 242 26.09 12.89 -14.59
C TYR A 242 25.58 11.68 -13.82
N VAL A 243 26.42 10.63 -13.72
CA VAL A 243 26.18 9.43 -12.92
C VAL A 243 27.40 9.17 -12.06
N GLU A 244 27.21 9.04 -10.76
CA GLU A 244 28.27 8.82 -9.79
C GLU A 244 27.97 7.61 -8.89
N GLY A 245 29.06 6.97 -8.43
CA GLY A 245 29.01 5.89 -7.44
C GLY A 245 29.01 4.48 -8.03
N PRO A 246 29.26 3.46 -7.18
CA PRO A 246 29.28 2.05 -7.58
C PRO A 246 27.88 1.55 -7.94
N LEU A 247 27.79 0.42 -8.64
CA LEU A 247 26.53 -0.15 -9.15
C LEU A 247 25.41 -0.26 -8.13
N HIS A 248 25.75 -0.56 -6.88
CA HIS A 248 24.79 -0.74 -5.77
C HIS A 248 24.44 0.55 -5.02
N ASN A 249 25.12 1.67 -5.33
CA ASN A 249 24.87 2.97 -4.69
C ASN A 249 25.10 4.13 -5.67
N ARG A 250 24.47 4.03 -6.86
CA ARG A 250 24.54 5.07 -7.88
C ARG A 250 23.66 6.26 -7.55
N THR A 251 24.17 7.44 -7.87
CA THR A 251 23.38 8.68 -7.93
C THR A 251 23.32 9.18 -9.35
N PHE A 252 22.16 9.69 -9.73
CA PHE A 252 21.88 10.20 -11.07
C PHE A 252 21.58 11.69 -10.99
N THR A 253 22.29 12.47 -11.80
CA THR A 253 21.96 13.88 -12.01
C THR A 253 21.17 14.01 -13.30
N MET A 254 19.88 14.33 -13.19
CA MET A 254 18.98 14.54 -14.32
C MET A 254 18.72 16.03 -14.51
N GLY A 255 18.71 16.49 -15.76
CA GLY A 255 18.41 17.86 -16.12
C GLY A 255 17.17 17.96 -17.01
N VAL A 256 16.33 18.97 -16.77
CA VAL A 256 15.22 19.37 -17.66
C VAL A 256 15.79 20.26 -18.74
N LEU A 257 15.47 20.00 -19.99
CA LEU A 257 15.91 20.82 -21.13
C LEU A 257 14.84 21.84 -21.52
N ALA A 258 15.28 23.07 -21.76
CA ALA A 258 14.49 24.09 -22.47
C ALA A 258 14.32 23.72 -23.95
N PRO A 259 13.42 24.40 -24.70
CA PRO A 259 13.23 24.16 -26.12
C PRO A 259 14.49 24.32 -26.98
N ASP A 260 15.42 25.18 -26.57
CA ASP A 260 16.72 25.41 -27.23
C ASP A 260 17.80 24.37 -26.88
N GLY A 261 17.47 23.39 -26.03
CA GLY A 261 18.38 22.34 -25.57
C GLY A 261 19.26 22.72 -24.38
N SER A 262 19.16 23.94 -23.86
CA SER A 262 19.84 24.34 -22.62
C SER A 262 19.21 23.67 -21.39
N ILE A 263 19.98 23.52 -20.31
CA ILE A 263 19.47 22.94 -19.05
C ILE A 263 18.77 24.04 -18.27
N VAL A 264 17.49 23.87 -18.02
CA VAL A 264 16.67 24.76 -17.17
C VAL A 264 17.04 24.61 -15.71
N GLU A 265 16.93 23.37 -15.22
CA GLU A 265 17.24 22.97 -13.85
C GLU A 265 17.71 21.52 -13.81
N LYS A 266 18.41 21.15 -12.73
CA LYS A 266 18.90 19.80 -12.50
C LYS A 266 18.68 19.34 -11.06
N ALA A 267 18.57 18.03 -10.87
CA ALA A 267 18.49 17.41 -9.55
C ALA A 267 19.24 16.09 -9.51
N ILE A 268 19.60 15.68 -8.30
CA ILE A 268 20.37 14.47 -8.01
C ILE A 268 19.49 13.55 -7.13
N ALA A 269 19.42 12.27 -7.50
CA ALA A 269 18.81 11.25 -6.66
C ALA A 269 19.40 9.86 -6.94
N ARG A 270 19.11 8.88 -6.08
CA ARG A 270 19.50 7.46 -6.27
C ARG A 270 18.78 6.78 -7.43
N ASN A 271 17.67 7.34 -7.89
CA ASN A 271 16.85 6.82 -8.97
C ASN A 271 16.62 7.93 -10.00
N LYS A 272 16.74 7.62 -11.29
CA LYS A 272 16.51 8.56 -12.41
C LYS A 272 15.12 9.20 -12.35
N LYS A 273 14.08 8.39 -12.06
CA LYS A 273 12.70 8.87 -11.94
C LYS A 273 12.53 9.94 -10.86
N VAL A 274 13.14 9.73 -9.71
CA VAL A 274 13.12 10.68 -8.59
C VAL A 274 13.88 11.94 -8.93
N ALA A 275 15.07 11.81 -9.56
CA ALA A 275 15.86 12.94 -10.01
C ALA A 275 15.12 13.78 -11.07
N GLU A 276 14.40 13.15 -12.01
CA GLU A 276 13.58 13.82 -13.01
C GLU A 276 12.39 14.57 -12.37
N GLN A 277 11.72 13.97 -11.39
CA GLN A 277 10.63 14.62 -10.65
C GLN A 277 11.13 15.88 -9.91
N GLU A 278 12.25 15.78 -9.22
CA GLU A 278 12.83 16.91 -8.49
C GLU A 278 13.39 18.00 -9.43
N ALA A 279 13.97 17.61 -10.56
CA ALA A 279 14.38 18.56 -11.60
C ALA A 279 13.16 19.30 -12.18
N SER A 280 12.05 18.58 -12.38
CA SER A 280 10.77 19.15 -12.83
C SER A 280 10.20 20.13 -11.81
N ARG A 281 10.24 19.79 -10.51
CA ARG A 281 9.81 20.70 -9.43
C ARG A 281 10.60 21.99 -9.46
N LYS A 282 11.93 21.91 -9.52
CA LYS A 282 12.81 23.09 -9.59
C LYS A 282 12.54 23.94 -10.84
N ALA A 283 12.30 23.28 -11.98
CA ALA A 283 11.95 24.01 -13.21
C ALA A 283 10.60 24.73 -13.08
N LEU A 284 9.58 24.10 -12.49
CA LEU A 284 8.27 24.72 -12.24
C LEU A 284 8.36 25.90 -11.27
N VAL A 285 9.19 25.80 -10.22
CA VAL A 285 9.48 26.93 -9.31
C VAL A 285 10.13 28.07 -10.08
N LYS A 286 11.13 27.79 -10.90
CA LYS A 286 11.83 28.78 -11.72
C LYS A 286 10.91 29.48 -12.72
N PHE A 287 9.92 28.74 -13.26
CA PHE A 287 8.91 29.29 -14.15
C PHE A 287 7.77 30.04 -13.40
N GLY A 288 7.79 30.05 -12.06
CA GLY A 288 6.75 30.66 -11.24
C GLY A 288 5.40 29.93 -11.29
N VAL A 289 5.39 28.66 -11.67
CA VAL A 289 4.17 27.83 -11.76
C VAL A 289 3.77 27.28 -10.39
N ILE A 290 4.76 26.96 -9.56
CA ILE A 290 4.57 26.48 -8.18
C ILE A 290 5.45 27.27 -7.23
N ASP A 291 5.05 27.28 -5.94
CA ASP A 291 5.83 27.92 -4.89
C ASP A 291 7.10 27.10 -4.54
N ALA A 292 8.15 27.78 -4.07
CA ALA A 292 9.39 27.15 -3.65
C ALA A 292 9.22 26.21 -2.44
N SER A 293 8.16 26.41 -1.63
CA SER A 293 7.77 25.57 -0.50
C SER A 293 7.05 24.28 -0.92
N ALA A 294 6.76 24.08 -2.23
CA ALA A 294 6.12 22.88 -2.73
C ALA A 294 6.89 21.61 -2.27
N PRO A 295 6.18 20.57 -1.79
CA PRO A 295 6.80 19.42 -1.14
C PRO A 295 7.76 18.68 -2.07
N GLN A 296 8.85 18.18 -1.53
CA GLN A 296 9.71 17.25 -2.26
C GLN A 296 9.05 15.86 -2.27
N ARG A 297 9.17 15.15 -3.39
CA ARG A 297 8.74 13.74 -3.43
C ARG A 297 9.71 12.92 -2.60
N GLU A 298 9.21 12.29 -1.53
CA GLU A 298 9.97 11.28 -0.81
C GLU A 298 10.30 10.14 -1.78
N ALA A 299 11.54 9.65 -1.76
CA ALA A 299 11.90 8.46 -2.49
C ALA A 299 11.07 7.29 -1.91
N ASP A 300 10.29 6.62 -2.75
CA ASP A 300 9.71 5.34 -2.38
C ASP A 300 10.88 4.39 -2.07
N GLU A 301 11.07 4.01 -0.79
CA GLU A 301 12.05 3.03 -0.34
C GLU A 301 11.71 1.63 -0.81
#